data_55e379b0896962eba3241a5fe2097044
#
_entry.id   55e379b0896962eba3241a5fe2097044
#
_cell.length_a   1.000
_cell.length_b   1.000
_cell.length_c   1.000
_cell.angle_alpha   90.00
_cell.angle_beta   90.00
_cell.angle_gamma   90.00
#
_symmetry.space_group_name_H-M   'P 1'
#
loop_
_entity.id
_entity.type
_entity.pdbx_description
1 polymer ?
#
loop_
_entity_poly.entity_id
_entity_poly.type
_entity_poly.pdbx_seq_one_letter_code
_entity_poly.pdbx_strand_id
1 'polypeptide(L)'
;MPVSFATDIEPLFRPTDIACMHRFGVELNDYGYMSDATGDDTFPDHANARHVYARLTGDELPRMPMGGTFWSDEQLACFNQWMTDGFQA
;
A
#
# COMPACT_ATOMS: atom_id res chain seq x y z
N MET A 1 -1.99 3.24 -19.73
CA MET A 1 -3.16 2.69 -19.00
C MET A 1 -3.02 2.99 -17.51
N PRO A 2 -4.10 3.33 -16.83
CA PRO A 2 -4.01 3.53 -15.38
C PRO A 2 -3.59 2.26 -14.66
N VAL A 3 -2.85 2.42 -13.58
CA VAL A 3 -2.46 1.31 -12.72
C VAL A 3 -3.70 0.85 -11.94
N SER A 4 -3.98 -0.45 -11.95
CA SER A 4 -5.14 -1.01 -11.27
C SER A 4 -4.72 -1.78 -10.03
N PHE A 5 -5.55 -1.75 -8.98
CA PHE A 5 -5.24 -2.44 -7.73
C PHE A 5 -5.17 -3.96 -7.95
N ALA A 6 -6.21 -4.53 -8.55
CA ALA A 6 -6.30 -5.98 -8.68
C ALA A 6 -5.20 -6.56 -9.57
N THR A 7 -4.80 -5.85 -10.61
CA THR A 7 -3.85 -6.35 -11.61
C THR A 7 -2.41 -5.99 -11.26
N ASP A 8 -2.18 -4.78 -10.73
CA ASP A 8 -0.82 -4.22 -10.64
C ASP A 8 -0.31 -4.08 -9.21
N ILE A 9 -1.18 -3.87 -8.23
CA ILE A 9 -0.78 -3.59 -6.86
C ILE A 9 -0.91 -4.81 -5.96
N GLU A 10 -2.11 -5.42 -5.91
CA GLU A 10 -2.35 -6.56 -5.04
C GLU A 10 -1.34 -7.69 -5.24
N PRO A 11 -0.99 -8.07 -6.49
CA PRO A 11 -0.01 -9.14 -6.72
C PRO A 11 1.39 -8.84 -6.22
N LEU A 12 1.72 -7.59 -5.93
CA LEU A 12 3.03 -7.21 -5.39
C LEU A 12 3.18 -7.60 -3.92
N PHE A 13 2.07 -7.78 -3.21
CA PHE A 13 2.10 -8.21 -1.82
C PHE A 13 2.14 -9.72 -1.74
N ARG A 14 3.09 -10.25 -0.94
CA ARG A 14 3.17 -11.69 -0.70
C ARG A 14 2.12 -12.10 0.32
N PRO A 15 1.66 -13.39 0.30
CA PRO A 15 0.71 -13.86 1.32
C PRO A 15 1.20 -13.65 2.75
N THR A 16 2.51 -13.78 3.00
CA THR A 16 3.10 -13.52 4.32
C THR A 16 3.00 -12.05 4.72
N ASP A 17 3.13 -11.14 3.76
CA ASP A 17 3.00 -9.70 4.03
C ASP A 17 1.56 -9.36 4.41
N ILE A 18 0.59 -9.91 3.67
CA ILE A 18 -0.83 -9.70 3.92
C ILE A 18 -1.20 -10.19 5.31
N ALA A 19 -0.78 -11.42 5.67
CA ALA A 19 -1.07 -11.99 6.97
C ALA A 19 -0.42 -11.20 8.10
N CYS A 20 0.82 -10.77 7.91
CA CYS A 20 1.57 -10.03 8.91
C CYS A 20 0.93 -8.67 9.18
N MET A 21 0.58 -7.94 8.14
CA MET A 21 0.00 -6.60 8.29
C MET A 21 -1.45 -6.63 8.77
N HIS A 22 -2.16 -7.71 8.50
CA HIS A 22 -3.52 -7.90 9.03
C HIS A 22 -3.54 -7.77 10.56
N ARG A 23 -2.50 -8.23 11.23
CA ARG A 23 -2.37 -8.14 12.70
C ARG A 23 -2.33 -6.70 13.19
N PHE A 24 -1.92 -5.76 12.35
CA PHE A 24 -1.86 -4.34 12.68
C PHE A 24 -3.11 -3.59 12.19
N GLY A 25 -4.13 -4.31 11.73
CA GLY A 25 -5.34 -3.70 11.19
C GLY A 25 -5.16 -3.15 9.78
N VAL A 26 -4.10 -3.54 9.08
CA VAL A 26 -3.80 -3.10 7.71
C VAL A 26 -4.18 -4.21 6.75
N GLU A 27 -5.17 -3.94 5.89
CA GLU A 27 -5.75 -4.93 4.98
C GLU A 27 -5.20 -4.72 3.57
N LEU A 28 -4.02 -5.27 3.29
CA LEU A 28 -3.30 -5.05 2.03
C LEU A 28 -4.02 -5.59 0.80
N ASN A 29 -4.85 -6.61 0.97
CA ASN A 29 -5.56 -7.26 -0.13
C ASN A 29 -7.02 -6.85 -0.23
N ASP A 30 -7.42 -5.82 0.52
CA ASP A 30 -8.79 -5.30 0.49
C ASP A 30 -8.80 -3.97 -0.26
N TYR A 31 -9.37 -3.96 -1.46
CA TYR A 31 -9.46 -2.75 -2.25
C TYR A 31 -10.25 -1.65 -1.52
N GLY A 32 -11.33 -2.02 -0.83
CA GLY A 32 -12.12 -1.05 -0.07
C GLY A 32 -11.30 -0.32 0.98
N TYR A 33 -10.45 -1.06 1.71
CA TYR A 33 -9.52 -0.47 2.68
C TYR A 33 -8.47 0.40 1.99
N MET A 34 -7.83 -0.16 0.95
CA MET A 34 -6.71 0.52 0.28
C MET A 34 -7.14 1.75 -0.52
N SER A 35 -8.38 1.79 -0.98
CA SER A 35 -8.91 2.92 -1.74
C SER A 35 -9.75 3.89 -0.90
N ASP A 36 -9.90 3.63 0.40
CA ASP A 36 -10.69 4.50 1.29
C ASP A 36 -10.16 5.93 1.25
N ALA A 37 -11.05 6.85 0.89
CA ALA A 37 -10.68 8.25 0.71
C ALA A 37 -10.55 9.02 2.03
N THR A 38 -10.90 8.41 3.16
CA THR A 38 -10.85 9.07 4.46
C THR A 38 -9.41 9.41 4.85
N GLY A 39 -9.20 10.64 5.27
CA GLY A 39 -7.90 11.09 5.78
C GLY A 39 -7.79 10.93 7.28
N ASP A 40 -6.62 11.27 7.81
CA ASP A 40 -6.36 11.31 9.25
C ASP A 40 -5.48 12.52 9.57
N ASP A 41 -4.91 12.57 10.78
CA ASP A 41 -4.10 13.71 11.22
C ASP A 41 -2.80 13.84 10.42
N THR A 42 -2.31 12.76 9.83
CA THR A 42 -1.06 12.74 9.07
C THR A 42 -1.31 13.04 7.59
N PHE A 43 -2.35 12.45 7.02
CA PHE A 43 -2.65 12.58 5.60
C PHE A 43 -4.08 13.09 5.40
N PRO A 44 -4.28 14.14 4.58
CA PRO A 44 -5.62 14.75 4.43
C PRO A 44 -6.61 13.90 3.65
N ASP A 45 -6.13 12.89 2.91
CA ASP A 45 -6.98 11.98 2.15
C ASP A 45 -6.28 10.63 1.97
N HIS A 46 -7.05 9.58 1.71
CA HIS A 46 -6.54 8.23 1.44
C HIS A 46 -5.46 7.80 2.43
N ALA A 47 -5.70 8.04 3.71
CA ALA A 47 -4.70 7.79 4.75
C ALA A 47 -4.26 6.33 4.79
N ASN A 48 -5.18 5.38 4.56
CA ASN A 48 -4.83 3.96 4.59
C ASN A 48 -3.72 3.63 3.57
N ALA A 49 -3.93 4.00 2.31
CA ALA A 49 -2.94 3.72 1.26
C ALA A 49 -1.66 4.52 1.46
N ARG A 50 -1.76 5.76 1.89
CA ARG A 50 -0.58 6.60 2.11
C ARG A 50 0.28 6.09 3.26
N HIS A 51 -0.33 5.58 4.34
CA HIS A 51 0.41 4.94 5.42
C HIS A 51 1.11 3.66 4.94
N VAL A 52 0.44 2.86 4.12
CA VAL A 52 1.07 1.67 3.53
C VAL A 52 2.29 2.06 2.71
N TYR A 53 2.16 3.07 1.86
CA TYR A 53 3.28 3.55 1.05
C TYR A 53 4.44 4.03 1.94
N ALA A 54 4.14 4.79 2.99
CA ALA A 54 5.17 5.27 3.91
C ALA A 54 5.92 4.11 4.59
N ARG A 55 5.21 3.03 4.93
CA ARG A 55 5.85 1.82 5.47
C ARG A 55 6.71 1.11 4.44
N LEU A 56 6.29 1.10 3.18
CA LEU A 56 7.06 0.48 2.10
C LEU A 56 8.37 1.25 1.82
N THR A 57 8.36 2.57 1.96
CA THR A 57 9.55 3.40 1.77
C THR A 57 10.43 3.48 3.01
N GLY A 58 9.91 3.12 4.17
CA GLY A 58 10.60 3.24 5.44
C GLY A 58 10.37 4.55 6.16
N ASP A 59 9.52 5.43 5.63
CA ASP A 59 9.18 6.69 6.29
C ASP A 59 8.34 6.48 7.54
N GLU A 60 7.60 5.37 7.60
CA GLU A 60 6.79 5.00 8.76
C GLU A 60 7.20 3.61 9.24
N LEU A 61 7.20 3.40 10.55
CA LEU A 61 7.58 2.12 11.15
C LEU A 61 6.33 1.35 11.61
N PRO A 62 6.37 0.01 11.62
CA PRO A 62 7.45 -0.84 11.12
C PRO A 62 7.52 -0.81 9.60
N ARG A 63 8.75 -0.83 9.06
CA ARG A 63 8.95 -0.84 7.61
C ARG A 63 8.48 -2.16 6.99
N MET A 64 7.82 -2.07 5.87
CA MET A 64 7.36 -3.25 5.11
C MET A 64 8.26 -3.51 3.90
N PRO A 65 8.34 -4.78 3.45
CA PRO A 65 7.87 -6.00 4.12
C PRO A 65 8.78 -6.36 5.29
N MET A 66 8.17 -6.83 6.39
CA MET A 66 8.93 -7.25 7.56
C MET A 66 9.54 -8.64 7.32
N GLY A 67 10.84 -8.75 7.62
CA GLY A 67 11.56 -10.03 7.48
C GLY A 67 11.83 -10.46 6.05
N GLY A 68 11.68 -9.55 5.07
CA GLY A 68 11.90 -9.87 3.67
C GLY A 68 12.67 -8.77 2.95
N THR A 69 12.82 -8.94 1.64
CA THR A 69 13.42 -7.93 0.79
C THR A 69 12.48 -6.74 0.64
N PHE A 70 13.00 -5.54 0.83
CA PHE A 70 12.21 -4.32 0.63
C PHE A 70 11.86 -4.16 -0.85
N TRP A 71 10.78 -3.42 -1.09
CA TRP A 71 10.32 -3.18 -2.46
C TRP A 71 11.38 -2.43 -3.26
N SER A 72 11.50 -2.80 -4.53
CA SER A 72 12.37 -2.11 -5.48
C SER A 72 11.81 -0.73 -5.82
N ASP A 73 12.65 0.13 -6.39
CA ASP A 73 12.21 1.44 -6.85
C ASP A 73 11.08 1.33 -7.88
N GLU A 74 11.12 0.30 -8.73
CA GLU A 74 10.07 0.06 -9.72
C GLU A 74 8.72 -0.30 -9.07
N GLN A 75 8.75 -1.13 -8.03
CA GLN A 75 7.54 -1.49 -7.29
C GLN A 75 6.97 -0.28 -6.56
N LEU A 76 7.83 0.51 -5.93
CA LEU A 76 7.41 1.73 -5.25
C LEU A 76 6.83 2.74 -6.23
N ALA A 77 7.45 2.88 -7.40
CA ALA A 77 6.95 3.76 -8.44
C ALA A 77 5.57 3.32 -8.94
N CYS A 78 5.36 2.01 -9.05
CA CYS A 78 4.07 1.46 -9.46
C CYS A 78 2.97 1.80 -8.44
N PHE A 79 3.25 1.63 -7.16
CA PHE A 79 2.31 1.99 -6.09
C PHE A 79 2.01 3.49 -6.10
N ASN A 80 3.04 4.31 -6.21
CA ASN A 80 2.87 5.76 -6.28
C ASN A 80 2.04 6.18 -7.49
N GLN A 81 2.27 5.53 -8.64
CA GLN A 81 1.49 5.79 -9.85
C GLN A 81 0.02 5.41 -9.64
N TRP A 82 -0.24 4.30 -8.96
CA TRP A 82 -1.61 3.89 -8.63
C TRP A 82 -2.32 4.97 -7.81
N MET A 83 -1.66 5.53 -6.82
CA MET A 83 -2.23 6.61 -6.02
C MET A 83 -2.47 7.86 -6.88
N THR A 84 -1.52 8.19 -7.74
CA THR A 84 -1.62 9.35 -8.64
C THR A 84 -2.75 9.17 -9.65
N ASP A 85 -2.98 7.95 -10.14
CA ASP A 85 -4.04 7.63 -11.10
C ASP A 85 -5.43 7.57 -10.47
N GLY A 86 -5.55 7.81 -9.17
CA GLY A 86 -6.84 7.89 -8.49
C GLY A 86 -7.28 6.60 -7.80
N PHE A 87 -6.34 5.74 -7.41
CA PHE A 87 -6.64 4.53 -6.63
C PHE A 87 -7.62 3.61 -7.35
N GLN A 88 -7.34 3.29 -8.60
CA GLN A 88 -8.22 2.48 -9.45
C GLN A 88 -8.32 1.03 -8.96
N ALA A 89 -9.48 0.42 -9.18
CA ALA A 89 -9.75 -0.96 -8.76
C ALA A 89 -8.88 -2.00 -9.48
#